data_cefcd2cb5d59acdfd5c00906a3ef6978
#
_entry.id   cefcd2cb5d59acdfd5c00906a3ef6978
#
_cell.length_a   1.000
_cell.length_b   1.000
_cell.length_c   1.000
_cell.angle_alpha   90.00
_cell.angle_beta   90.00
_cell.angle_gamma   90.00
#
_symmetry.space_group_name_H-M   'P 1'
#
loop_
_entity.id
_entity.type
_entity.pdbx_description
1 polymer ?
#
loop_
_entity_poly.entity_id
_entity_poly.type
_entity_poly.pdbx_seq_one_letter_code
_entity_poly.pdbx_strand_id
1 'polypeptide(L)'
;FVPANRSLSAVEVGLVNVMSRETVLRRYLDGIKQDYDYVLLDCRPSLGMLVINALSAADHVLIPVQADYLAAEDMTELVGTVQSIRQQINPKLKIGGVFLTMANDTNFRKDIVAGVKENFGKHLPVLDAVIPATVRLAEISTADKSIFRHEPRGRAAAAYGALVKEVERIGEKQRIRDADITR
;
A
#
# COMPACT_ATOMS: atom_id res chain seq x y z
N PHE A 1 -4.22 -9.37 -13.98
CA PHE A 1 -4.57 -7.95 -13.80
C PHE A 1 -6.06 -7.76 -13.93
N VAL A 2 -6.71 -7.15 -12.93
CA VAL A 2 -8.13 -6.78 -12.96
C VAL A 2 -8.20 -5.25 -13.02
N PRO A 3 -8.50 -4.66 -14.18
CA PRO A 3 -8.52 -3.21 -14.34
C PRO A 3 -9.75 -2.60 -13.67
N ALA A 4 -9.57 -1.45 -13.02
CA ALA A 4 -10.66 -0.59 -12.61
C ALA A 4 -11.14 0.25 -13.81
N ASN A 5 -12.44 0.48 -13.89
CA ASN A 5 -13.05 1.36 -14.88
C ASN A 5 -14.12 2.26 -14.22
N ARG A 6 -14.79 3.08 -15.02
CA ARG A 6 -15.87 3.97 -14.53
C ARG A 6 -17.02 3.23 -13.84
N SER A 7 -17.25 1.96 -14.19
CA SER A 7 -18.29 1.14 -13.54
C SER A 7 -17.98 0.85 -12.08
N LEU A 8 -16.72 0.92 -11.65
CA LEU A 8 -16.35 0.73 -10.25
C LEU A 8 -16.94 1.82 -9.33
N SER A 9 -17.11 3.05 -9.84
CA SER A 9 -17.80 4.11 -9.09
C SER A 9 -19.29 3.80 -8.89
N ALA A 10 -19.92 3.12 -9.85
CA ALA A 10 -21.30 2.65 -9.70
C ALA A 10 -21.42 1.52 -8.67
N VAL A 11 -20.40 0.67 -8.56
CA VAL A 11 -20.33 -0.37 -7.51
C VAL A 11 -20.33 0.25 -6.12
N GLU A 12 -19.60 1.37 -5.90
CA GLU A 12 -19.56 2.05 -4.62
C GLU A 12 -20.96 2.53 -4.18
N VAL A 13 -21.74 3.08 -5.11
CA VAL A 13 -23.13 3.46 -4.87
C VAL A 13 -24.01 2.22 -4.62
N GLY A 14 -23.82 1.16 -5.40
CA GLY A 14 -24.56 -0.09 -5.24
C GLY A 14 -24.33 -0.79 -3.91
N LEU A 15 -23.14 -0.66 -3.36
CA LEU A 15 -22.79 -1.26 -2.07
C LEU A 15 -23.54 -0.66 -0.86
N VAL A 16 -24.12 0.54 -0.99
CA VAL A 16 -24.80 1.22 0.12
C VAL A 16 -25.88 0.34 0.75
N ASN A 17 -26.63 -0.41 -0.05
CA ASN A 17 -27.74 -1.25 0.39
C ASN A 17 -27.38 -2.75 0.51
N VAL A 18 -26.10 -3.11 0.35
CA VAL A 18 -25.68 -4.51 0.42
C VAL A 18 -25.34 -4.89 1.86
N MET A 19 -25.86 -6.00 2.34
CA MET A 19 -25.53 -6.55 3.65
C MET A 19 -24.07 -7.02 3.66
N SER A 20 -23.32 -6.70 4.72
CA SER A 20 -21.89 -6.99 4.85
C SER A 20 -21.06 -6.41 3.69
N ARG A 21 -21.45 -5.22 3.24
CA ARG A 21 -20.85 -4.50 2.10
C ARG A 21 -19.34 -4.28 2.23
N GLU A 22 -18.82 -4.26 3.45
CA GLU A 22 -17.40 -4.06 3.77
C GLU A 22 -16.53 -5.27 3.39
N THR A 23 -17.14 -6.45 3.18
CA THR A 23 -16.42 -7.72 2.95
C THR A 23 -16.65 -8.33 1.57
N VAL A 24 -17.26 -7.59 0.65
CA VAL A 24 -17.58 -8.08 -0.71
C VAL A 24 -16.32 -8.47 -1.47
N LEU A 25 -15.29 -7.61 -1.44
CA LEU A 25 -14.01 -7.88 -2.10
C LEU A 25 -13.29 -9.08 -1.46
N ARG A 26 -13.33 -9.22 -0.14
CA ARG A 26 -12.75 -10.38 0.55
C ARG A 26 -13.34 -11.69 0.03
N ARG A 27 -14.67 -11.78 -0.03
CA ARG A 27 -15.35 -12.98 -0.53
C ARG A 27 -14.99 -13.32 -1.97
N TYR A 28 -14.82 -12.30 -2.81
CA TYR A 28 -14.35 -12.49 -4.17
C TYR A 28 -12.91 -13.03 -4.21
N LEU A 29 -12.00 -12.41 -3.43
CA LEU A 29 -10.60 -12.80 -3.39
C LEU A 29 -10.38 -14.18 -2.74
N ASP A 30 -11.21 -14.58 -1.79
CA ASP A 30 -11.12 -15.90 -1.15
C ASP A 30 -11.23 -17.05 -2.16
N GLY A 31 -11.91 -16.83 -3.28
CA GLY A 31 -12.02 -17.81 -4.36
C GLY A 31 -10.79 -17.93 -5.28
N ILE A 32 -9.91 -16.95 -5.30
CA ILE A 32 -8.81 -16.89 -6.25
C ILE A 32 -7.42 -16.68 -5.62
N LYS A 33 -7.33 -16.24 -4.37
CA LYS A 33 -6.05 -15.86 -3.73
C LYS A 33 -5.05 -16.99 -3.60
N GLN A 34 -5.52 -18.24 -3.57
CA GLN A 34 -4.65 -19.41 -3.49
C GLN A 34 -3.83 -19.67 -4.77
N ASP A 35 -4.21 -19.05 -5.87
CA ASP A 35 -3.52 -19.17 -7.16
C ASP A 35 -2.38 -18.15 -7.29
N TYR A 36 -2.17 -17.28 -6.28
CA TYR A 36 -1.22 -16.17 -6.31
C TYR A 36 -0.40 -16.09 -5.04
N ASP A 37 0.90 -15.78 -5.19
CA ASP A 37 1.78 -15.50 -4.04
C ASP A 37 1.45 -14.15 -3.40
N TYR A 38 1.08 -13.16 -4.21
CA TYR A 38 0.70 -11.80 -3.80
C TYR A 38 -0.49 -11.29 -4.59
N VAL A 39 -1.40 -10.61 -3.88
CA VAL A 39 -2.50 -9.83 -4.46
C VAL A 39 -2.29 -8.38 -4.07
N LEU A 40 -2.07 -7.49 -5.04
CA LEU A 40 -1.90 -6.06 -4.82
C LEU A 40 -3.21 -5.34 -5.11
N LEU A 41 -3.68 -4.57 -4.13
CA LEU A 41 -4.87 -3.74 -4.22
C LEU A 41 -4.43 -2.28 -4.33
N ASP A 42 -4.47 -1.73 -5.55
CA ASP A 42 -4.20 -0.31 -5.78
C ASP A 42 -5.43 0.51 -5.43
N CYS A 43 -5.31 1.39 -4.44
CA CYS A 43 -6.40 2.14 -3.85
C CYS A 43 -6.29 3.63 -4.14
N ARG A 44 -7.43 4.30 -4.31
CA ARG A 44 -7.50 5.76 -4.41
C ARG A 44 -7.20 6.40 -3.05
N PRO A 45 -6.69 7.64 -3.01
CA PRO A 45 -6.43 8.38 -1.78
C PRO A 45 -7.74 8.93 -1.18
N SER A 46 -8.71 8.06 -0.89
CA SER A 46 -9.99 8.42 -0.26
C SER A 46 -10.44 7.27 0.62
N LEU A 47 -11.01 7.57 1.78
CA LEU A 47 -11.48 6.56 2.74
C LEU A 47 -12.92 6.09 2.45
N GLY A 48 -13.28 5.96 1.16
CA GLY A 48 -14.58 5.47 0.71
C GLY A 48 -14.77 3.96 0.90
N MET A 49 -15.96 3.47 0.55
CA MET A 49 -16.35 2.06 0.71
C MET A 49 -15.43 1.08 -0.01
N LEU A 50 -14.84 1.48 -1.15
CA LEU A 50 -13.89 0.64 -1.89
C LEU A 50 -12.59 0.42 -1.11
N VAL A 51 -12.06 1.47 -0.44
CA VAL A 51 -10.87 1.35 0.40
C VAL A 51 -11.17 0.52 1.65
N ILE A 52 -12.35 0.69 2.26
CA ILE A 52 -12.78 -0.16 3.37
C ILE A 52 -12.82 -1.63 2.94
N ASN A 53 -13.34 -1.94 1.75
CA ASN A 53 -13.31 -3.30 1.19
C ASN A 53 -11.88 -3.82 0.99
N ALA A 54 -10.98 -3.00 0.46
CA ALA A 54 -9.58 -3.37 0.27
C ALA A 54 -8.90 -3.68 1.61
N LEU A 55 -9.03 -2.80 2.61
CA LEU A 55 -8.50 -3.00 3.96
C LEU A 55 -9.13 -4.22 4.66
N SER A 56 -10.41 -4.47 4.42
CA SER A 56 -11.10 -5.64 4.95
C SER A 56 -10.56 -6.95 4.38
N ALA A 57 -10.08 -6.94 3.14
CA ALA A 57 -9.56 -8.12 2.45
C ALA A 57 -8.05 -8.32 2.62
N ALA A 58 -7.30 -7.26 2.91
CA ALA A 58 -5.84 -7.27 2.93
C ALA A 58 -5.26 -7.85 4.22
N ASP A 59 -4.05 -8.41 4.12
CA ASP A 59 -3.22 -8.79 5.27
C ASP A 59 -2.35 -7.61 5.73
N HIS A 60 -1.86 -6.83 4.76
CA HIS A 60 -1.00 -5.67 5.02
C HIS A 60 -1.43 -4.45 4.21
N VAL A 61 -1.27 -3.27 4.78
CA VAL A 61 -1.35 -2.00 4.08
C VAL A 61 0.03 -1.35 4.01
N LEU A 62 0.41 -0.91 2.82
CA LEU A 62 1.60 -0.12 2.56
C LEU A 62 1.17 1.32 2.29
N ILE A 63 1.80 2.27 2.96
CA ILE A 63 1.40 3.68 2.93
C ILE A 63 2.49 4.50 2.23
N PRO A 64 2.30 4.88 0.96
CA PRO A 64 3.19 5.81 0.29
C PRO A 64 2.96 7.23 0.81
N VAL A 65 4.03 7.94 1.15
CA VAL A 65 4.00 9.34 1.60
C VAL A 65 4.89 10.17 0.69
N GLN A 66 4.37 11.28 0.18
CA GLN A 66 5.18 12.20 -0.61
C GLN A 66 6.19 12.93 0.28
N ALA A 67 7.43 13.02 -0.18
CA ALA A 67 8.51 13.61 0.60
C ALA A 67 8.36 15.13 0.84
N ASP A 68 7.60 15.82 0.00
CA ASP A 68 7.39 17.27 0.10
C ASP A 68 6.17 17.64 0.96
N TYR A 69 5.31 16.66 1.29
CA TYR A 69 4.05 16.91 1.99
C TYR A 69 3.81 15.87 3.09
N LEU A 70 4.29 16.18 4.27
CA LEU A 70 3.99 15.41 5.49
C LEU A 70 2.75 15.98 6.17
N ALA A 71 1.56 15.68 5.65
CA ALA A 71 0.32 15.95 6.34
C ALA A 71 0.18 14.94 7.50
N ALA A 72 0.63 15.34 8.67
CA ALA A 72 0.49 14.52 9.88
C ALA A 72 -0.99 14.22 10.19
N GLU A 73 -1.90 15.11 9.79
CA GLU A 73 -3.34 14.95 9.94
C GLU A 73 -3.87 13.81 9.08
N ASP A 74 -3.54 13.77 7.77
CA ASP A 74 -3.97 12.73 6.84
C ASP A 74 -3.47 11.34 7.25
N MET A 75 -2.23 11.27 7.74
CA MET A 75 -1.66 10.04 8.29
C MET A 75 -2.41 9.57 9.54
N THR A 76 -2.78 10.49 10.42
CA THR A 76 -3.52 10.17 11.65
C THR A 76 -4.90 9.62 11.32
N GLU A 77 -5.61 10.21 10.37
CA GLU A 77 -6.91 9.75 9.90
C GLU A 77 -6.83 8.36 9.28
N LEU A 78 -5.86 8.14 8.39
CA LEU A 78 -5.64 6.84 7.76
C LEU A 78 -5.31 5.75 8.80
N VAL A 79 -4.40 6.02 9.72
CA VAL A 79 -4.02 5.08 10.79
C VAL A 79 -5.23 4.78 11.68
N GLY A 80 -6.03 5.79 12.03
CA GLY A 80 -7.28 5.62 12.78
C GLY A 80 -8.26 4.71 12.05
N THR A 81 -8.42 4.88 10.74
CA THR A 81 -9.27 4.04 9.90
C THR A 81 -8.76 2.60 9.86
N VAL A 82 -7.45 2.40 9.65
CA VAL A 82 -6.85 1.05 9.67
C VAL A 82 -7.07 0.37 11.02
N GLN A 83 -6.94 1.10 12.13
CA GLN A 83 -7.19 0.57 13.47
C GLN A 83 -8.66 0.16 13.67
N SER A 84 -9.60 0.98 13.21
CA SER A 84 -11.04 0.69 13.27
C SER A 84 -11.39 -0.56 12.47
N ILE A 85 -10.88 -0.68 11.24
CA ILE A 85 -11.05 -1.87 10.41
C ILE A 85 -10.45 -3.11 11.08
N ARG A 86 -9.27 -2.98 11.69
CA ARG A 86 -8.62 -4.08 12.41
C ARG A 86 -9.43 -4.55 13.60
N GLN A 87 -10.03 -3.64 14.33
CA GLN A 87 -10.82 -3.98 15.52
C GLN A 87 -12.19 -4.60 15.18
N GLN A 88 -12.84 -4.12 14.13
CA GLN A 88 -14.23 -4.45 13.85
C GLN A 88 -14.45 -5.47 12.74
N ILE A 89 -13.55 -5.53 11.75
CA ILE A 89 -13.79 -6.26 10.51
C ILE A 89 -12.66 -7.25 10.18
N ASN A 90 -11.39 -6.81 10.29
CA ASN A 90 -10.23 -7.59 9.89
C ASN A 90 -9.13 -7.59 10.96
N PRO A 91 -9.22 -8.43 12.00
CA PRO A 91 -8.22 -8.47 13.08
C PRO A 91 -6.80 -8.81 12.62
N LYS A 92 -6.65 -9.40 11.43
CA LYS A 92 -5.34 -9.79 10.86
C LYS A 92 -4.63 -8.62 10.16
N LEU A 93 -5.36 -7.54 9.82
CA LEU A 93 -4.80 -6.40 9.11
C LEU A 93 -3.65 -5.75 9.89
N LYS A 94 -2.54 -5.52 9.21
CA LYS A 94 -1.36 -4.85 9.76
C LYS A 94 -0.91 -3.70 8.87
N ILE A 95 -0.29 -2.69 9.46
CA ILE A 95 0.47 -1.72 8.69
C ILE A 95 1.82 -2.37 8.39
N GLY A 96 2.04 -2.73 7.12
CA GLY A 96 3.27 -3.35 6.64
C GLY A 96 4.42 -2.35 6.59
N GLY A 97 4.14 -1.11 6.24
CA GLY A 97 5.14 -0.05 6.27
C GLY A 97 4.68 1.26 5.64
N VAL A 98 5.33 2.32 6.08
CA VAL A 98 5.29 3.65 5.46
C VAL A 98 6.57 3.81 4.65
N PHE A 99 6.48 4.30 3.42
CA PHE A 99 7.64 4.57 2.58
C PHE A 99 7.51 5.89 1.83
N LEU A 100 8.65 6.52 1.57
CA LEU A 100 8.68 7.82 0.92
C LEU A 100 8.66 7.71 -0.60
N THR A 101 7.90 8.58 -1.23
CA THR A 101 7.81 8.72 -2.69
C THR A 101 8.09 10.16 -3.11
N MET A 102 8.33 10.36 -4.42
CA MET A 102 8.60 11.66 -5.03
C MET A 102 9.73 12.46 -4.36
N ALA A 103 10.71 11.75 -3.80
CA ALA A 103 11.83 12.39 -3.12
C ALA A 103 12.80 13.05 -4.11
N ASN A 104 13.04 14.35 -3.93
CA ASN A 104 14.04 15.10 -4.67
C ASN A 104 15.45 14.83 -4.15
N ASP A 105 16.50 15.03 -4.98
CA ASP A 105 17.90 14.68 -4.71
C ASP A 105 18.63 15.60 -3.69
N THR A 106 17.93 16.42 -2.96
CA THR A 106 18.52 17.39 -2.03
C THR A 106 18.86 16.77 -0.66
N ASN A 107 19.75 17.43 0.11
CA ASN A 107 20.02 17.08 1.51
C ASN A 107 18.75 17.03 2.37
N PHE A 108 17.74 17.76 1.99
CA PHE A 108 16.37 17.74 2.51
C PHE A 108 15.74 16.33 2.60
N ARG A 109 16.09 15.43 1.68
CA ARG A 109 15.63 14.02 1.71
C ARG A 109 16.03 13.29 3.00
N LYS A 110 17.27 13.50 3.49
CA LYS A 110 17.73 12.85 4.73
C LYS A 110 16.96 13.36 5.94
N ASP A 111 16.69 14.66 5.95
CA ASP A 111 15.95 15.31 7.04
C ASP A 111 14.49 14.86 7.05
N ILE A 112 13.85 14.70 5.89
CA ILE A 112 12.49 14.17 5.79
C ILE A 112 12.44 12.70 6.26
N VAL A 113 13.35 11.84 5.78
CA VAL A 113 13.42 10.45 6.24
C VAL A 113 13.61 10.39 7.76
N ALA A 114 14.50 11.21 8.30
CA ALA A 114 14.72 11.30 9.73
C ALA A 114 13.45 11.78 10.47
N GLY A 115 12.80 12.83 9.96
CA GLY A 115 11.57 13.37 10.53
C GLY A 115 10.42 12.35 10.51
N VAL A 116 10.26 11.59 9.41
CA VAL A 116 9.27 10.50 9.35
C VAL A 116 9.58 9.40 10.36
N LYS A 117 10.85 9.00 10.46
CA LYS A 117 11.28 8.00 11.44
C LYS A 117 11.10 8.49 12.88
N GLU A 118 11.36 9.75 13.15
CA GLU A 118 11.20 10.36 14.46
C GLU A 118 9.72 10.49 14.87
N ASN A 119 8.88 10.99 13.97
CA ASN A 119 7.47 11.26 14.26
C ASN A 119 6.60 9.99 14.22
N PHE A 120 6.86 9.08 13.31
CA PHE A 120 6.02 7.90 13.07
C PHE A 120 6.72 6.58 13.39
N GLY A 121 8.05 6.50 13.34
CA GLY A 121 8.80 5.26 13.48
C GLY A 121 8.66 4.56 14.84
N LYS A 122 8.24 5.28 15.89
CA LYS A 122 7.92 4.69 17.19
C LYS A 122 6.62 3.88 17.18
N HIS A 123 5.72 4.20 16.24
CA HIS A 123 4.36 3.65 16.18
C HIS A 123 4.08 2.86 14.90
N LEU A 124 4.81 3.16 13.82
CA LEU A 124 4.64 2.57 12.50
C LEU A 124 5.97 2.09 11.94
N PRO A 125 6.02 0.94 11.24
CA PRO A 125 7.22 0.53 10.53
C PRO A 125 7.48 1.50 9.37
N VAL A 126 8.65 2.12 9.33
CA VAL A 126 9.11 2.98 8.23
C VAL A 126 10.11 2.20 7.40
N LEU A 127 9.82 2.01 6.11
CA LEU A 127 10.68 1.29 5.19
C LEU A 127 11.87 2.17 4.77
N ASP A 128 12.98 1.52 4.45
CA ASP A 128 14.20 2.21 4.03
C ASP A 128 14.16 2.62 2.55
N ALA A 129 13.34 1.93 1.75
CA ALA A 129 13.15 2.25 0.34
C ALA A 129 12.51 3.63 0.17
N VAL A 130 13.14 4.46 -0.68
CA VAL A 130 12.68 5.81 -1.02
C VAL A 130 12.59 5.92 -2.54
N ILE A 131 11.40 6.18 -3.05
CA ILE A 131 11.17 6.30 -4.49
C ILE A 131 11.47 7.74 -4.92
N PRO A 132 12.46 7.95 -5.81
CA PRO A 132 12.83 9.29 -6.25
C PRO A 132 11.81 9.88 -7.22
N ALA A 133 11.66 11.21 -7.22
CA ALA A 133 11.01 11.92 -8.30
C ALA A 133 11.93 11.89 -9.54
N THR A 134 11.46 11.31 -10.64
CA THR A 134 12.20 11.29 -11.90
C THR A 134 11.26 11.51 -13.08
N VAL A 135 11.75 12.18 -14.11
CA VAL A 135 11.02 12.34 -15.37
C VAL A 135 10.69 10.98 -15.99
N ARG A 136 11.57 9.98 -15.82
CA ARG A 136 11.37 8.62 -16.33
C ARG A 136 10.16 7.92 -15.73
N LEU A 137 9.84 8.17 -14.44
CA LEU A 137 8.61 7.67 -13.82
C LEU A 137 7.37 8.35 -14.40
N ALA A 138 7.43 9.62 -14.75
CA ALA A 138 6.32 10.29 -15.41
C ALA A 138 6.09 9.76 -16.85
N GLU A 139 7.15 9.43 -17.57
CA GLU A 139 7.09 8.90 -18.93
C GLU A 139 6.43 7.51 -19.02
N ILE A 140 6.57 6.66 -17.99
CA ILE A 140 6.01 5.29 -18.03
C ILE A 140 4.48 5.27 -18.10
N SER A 141 3.80 6.30 -17.61
CA SER A 141 2.34 6.42 -17.72
C SER A 141 1.85 6.53 -19.17
N THR A 142 2.70 7.01 -20.07
CA THR A 142 2.42 7.15 -21.51
C THR A 142 3.07 6.06 -22.35
N ALA A 143 4.11 5.39 -21.82
CA ALA A 143 4.91 4.41 -22.55
C ALA A 143 4.37 2.97 -22.47
N ASP A 144 3.32 2.72 -21.70
CA ASP A 144 2.73 1.39 -21.44
C ASP A 144 3.79 0.32 -21.08
N LYS A 145 4.79 0.72 -20.31
CA LYS A 145 5.91 -0.13 -19.88
C LYS A 145 6.16 0.06 -18.40
N SER A 146 6.60 -1.00 -17.73
CA SER A 146 7.08 -0.87 -16.36
C SER A 146 8.42 -0.12 -16.33
N ILE A 147 8.76 0.52 -15.20
CA ILE A 147 10.06 1.18 -15.01
C ILE A 147 11.22 0.20 -15.21
N PHE A 148 11.06 -1.07 -14.88
CA PHE A 148 12.06 -2.12 -15.07
C PHE A 148 12.33 -2.45 -16.55
N ARG A 149 11.37 -2.15 -17.45
CA ARG A 149 11.56 -2.27 -18.90
C ARG A 149 11.98 -0.95 -19.53
N HIS A 150 11.49 0.18 -18.99
CA HIS A 150 11.78 1.51 -19.55
C HIS A 150 13.19 1.98 -19.21
N GLU A 151 13.61 1.82 -17.96
CA GLU A 151 14.94 2.22 -17.48
C GLU A 151 15.48 1.20 -16.46
N PRO A 152 15.87 -0.04 -16.91
CA PRO A 152 16.21 -1.15 -16.01
C PRO A 152 17.41 -0.87 -15.10
N ARG A 153 18.32 0.02 -15.48
CA ARG A 153 19.49 0.43 -14.68
C ARG A 153 19.32 1.78 -14.01
N GLY A 154 18.11 2.34 -14.07
CA GLY A 154 17.80 3.64 -13.50
C GLY A 154 17.63 3.61 -11.98
N ARG A 155 17.76 4.79 -11.37
CA ARG A 155 17.59 4.96 -9.92
C ARG A 155 16.19 4.56 -9.44
N ALA A 156 15.16 4.85 -10.24
CA ALA A 156 13.80 4.49 -9.93
C ALA A 156 13.59 2.97 -9.94
N ALA A 157 14.13 2.24 -10.93
CA ALA A 157 14.07 0.77 -10.97
C ALA A 157 14.79 0.15 -9.76
N ALA A 158 15.96 0.66 -9.39
CA ALA A 158 16.69 0.21 -8.20
C ALA A 158 15.90 0.46 -6.91
N ALA A 159 15.24 1.62 -6.78
CA ALA A 159 14.43 1.97 -5.61
C ALA A 159 13.19 1.07 -5.48
N TYR A 160 12.46 0.84 -6.57
CA TYR A 160 11.35 -0.12 -6.57
C TYR A 160 11.81 -1.55 -6.28
N GLY A 161 12.98 -1.96 -6.80
CA GLY A 161 13.56 -3.26 -6.47
C GLY A 161 13.92 -3.41 -4.99
N ALA A 162 14.38 -2.33 -4.34
CA ALA A 162 14.60 -2.31 -2.89
C ALA A 162 13.28 -2.41 -2.13
N LEU A 163 12.24 -1.66 -2.53
CA LEU A 163 10.91 -1.73 -1.94
C LEU A 163 10.32 -3.15 -2.01
N VAL A 164 10.42 -3.81 -3.18
CA VAL A 164 9.94 -5.18 -3.36
C VAL A 164 10.59 -6.12 -2.35
N LYS A 165 11.91 -6.06 -2.17
CA LYS A 165 12.62 -6.90 -1.19
C LYS A 165 12.17 -6.67 0.24
N GLU A 166 11.82 -5.45 0.62
CA GLU A 166 11.28 -5.15 1.94
C GLU A 166 9.87 -5.71 2.12
N VAL A 167 9.01 -5.58 1.08
CA VAL A 167 7.66 -6.14 1.08
C VAL A 167 7.67 -7.68 1.15
N GLU A 168 8.56 -8.34 0.39
CA GLU A 168 8.73 -9.79 0.45
C GLU A 168 9.10 -10.27 1.86
N ARG A 169 10.03 -9.59 2.54
CA ARG A 169 10.39 -9.91 3.93
C ARG A 169 9.21 -9.76 4.90
N ILE A 170 8.31 -8.83 4.66
CA ILE A 170 7.09 -8.65 5.46
C ILE A 170 6.16 -9.86 5.25
N GLY A 171 5.95 -10.27 4.01
CA GLY A 171 5.14 -11.43 3.64
C GLY A 171 5.69 -12.73 4.20
N GLU A 172 7.00 -12.97 4.09
CA GLU A 172 7.67 -14.17 4.64
C GLU A 172 7.51 -14.29 6.17
N LYS A 173 7.73 -13.17 6.89
CA LYS A 173 7.52 -13.15 8.34
C LYS A 173 6.08 -13.48 8.74
N GLN A 174 5.12 -13.13 7.94
CA GLN A 174 3.72 -13.46 8.17
C GLN A 174 3.47 -14.95 7.93
N ARG A 175 3.93 -15.50 6.81
CA ARG A 175 3.78 -16.94 6.49
C ARG A 175 4.37 -17.83 7.58
N ILE A 176 5.54 -17.48 8.13
CA ILE A 176 6.17 -18.22 9.23
C ILE A 176 5.30 -18.18 10.48
N ARG A 177 4.81 -17.01 10.87
CA ARG A 177 3.94 -16.86 12.06
C ARG A 177 2.63 -17.63 11.93
N ASP A 178 2.00 -17.59 10.75
CA ASP A 178 0.74 -18.30 10.51
C ASP A 178 0.95 -19.83 10.55
N ALA A 179 2.11 -20.32 10.07
CA ALA A 179 2.50 -21.73 10.17
C ALA A 179 2.76 -22.17 11.61
N ASP A 180 3.31 -21.31 12.47
CA ASP A 180 3.57 -21.63 13.89
C ASP A 180 2.29 -21.66 14.74
N ILE A 181 1.26 -20.88 14.37
CA ILE A 181 -0.04 -20.87 15.07
C ILE A 181 -0.88 -22.11 14.73
N THR A 182 -0.60 -22.74 13.58
CA THR A 182 -1.36 -23.92 13.09
C THR A 182 -0.78 -25.26 13.60
N ARG A 183 0.31 -25.22 14.33
CA ARG A 183 0.93 -26.36 15.02
C ARG A 183 0.59 -26.38 16.50
#